data_92637d777cfbba356ac0780bd521c55d
#
_entry.id   92637d777cfbba356ac0780bd521c55d
#
_cell.length_a   1.000
_cell.length_b   1.000
_cell.length_c   1.000
_cell.angle_alpha   90.00
_cell.angle_beta   90.00
_cell.angle_gamma   90.00
#
_symmetry.space_group_name_H-M   'P 1'
#
loop_
_entity.id
_entity.type
_entity.pdbx_description
1 polymer ?
#
loop_
_entity_poly.entity_id
_entity_poly.type
_entity_poly.pdbx_seq_one_letter_code
_entity_poly.pdbx_strand_id
1 'polypeptide(L)'
;MKNLVSVIIPVYNASKTIEKTIKSVLCQSYTYFEIIIIDDWSTDNSFKIIEELSKSDSRIIIYRNQKNLGVAKTRNVGINIAKGEFISFLDSDDIWKCSKLEKQLEYIKQKNADICYTSYEMINNNETNSVLRVAPKEINYNGLLKENVICCSTAVAKTSLLKKYPFQTEFFHEDFVMWLKLLKHEYKAVGIQESLVIYRKGGRSSDKLKACRNRWIVYRKSEKLSLILSIYYLINYTLNGVKKYYFC
;
A
#
# COMPACT_ATOMS: atom_id res chain seq x y z
N MET A 1 18.02 19.27 -1.81
CA MET A 1 17.49 19.11 -0.46
C MET A 1 16.97 17.67 -0.32
N LYS A 2 17.12 17.05 0.85
CA LYS A 2 16.53 15.72 1.11
C LYS A 2 15.04 15.92 1.46
N ASN A 3 14.16 15.13 0.88
CA ASN A 3 12.70 15.23 1.09
C ASN A 3 12.29 14.29 2.22
N LEU A 4 11.65 14.82 3.27
CA LEU A 4 11.15 13.99 4.35
C LEU A 4 10.09 13.01 3.82
N VAL A 5 10.19 11.75 4.22
CA VAL A 5 9.20 10.71 3.91
C VAL A 5 8.47 10.32 5.18
N SER A 6 7.15 10.36 5.18
CA SER A 6 6.32 9.80 6.25
C SER A 6 5.93 8.37 5.90
N VAL A 7 6.42 7.40 6.66
CA VAL A 7 6.05 5.99 6.52
C VAL A 7 4.86 5.71 7.42
N ILE A 8 3.70 5.39 6.85
CA ILE A 8 2.47 5.13 7.60
C ILE A 8 2.25 3.62 7.73
N ILE A 9 2.16 3.15 8.97
CA ILE A 9 1.94 1.73 9.31
C ILE A 9 0.63 1.61 10.10
N PRO A 10 -0.49 1.20 9.48
CA PRO A 10 -1.70 0.85 10.21
C PRO A 10 -1.53 -0.51 10.88
N VAL A 11 -1.88 -0.61 12.16
CA VAL A 11 -1.69 -1.84 12.94
C VAL A 11 -3.00 -2.26 13.59
N TYR A 12 -3.35 -3.54 13.42
CA TYR A 12 -4.43 -4.19 14.16
C TYR A 12 -4.10 -5.66 14.37
N ASN A 13 -3.88 -6.08 15.62
CA ASN A 13 -3.59 -7.47 15.99
C ASN A 13 -2.44 -8.10 15.17
N ALA A 14 -1.28 -7.44 15.15
CA ALA A 14 -0.11 -7.81 14.37
C ALA A 14 1.12 -8.16 15.22
N SER A 15 0.93 -8.62 16.48
CA SER A 15 2.03 -8.86 17.43
C SER A 15 3.11 -9.83 16.91
N LYS A 16 2.77 -10.71 15.95
CA LYS A 16 3.72 -11.68 15.38
C LYS A 16 4.62 -11.08 14.29
N THR A 17 4.25 -9.94 13.70
CA THR A 17 4.89 -9.42 12.49
C THR A 17 5.40 -7.99 12.65
N ILE A 18 4.72 -7.17 13.45
CA ILE A 18 4.95 -5.72 13.52
C ILE A 18 6.40 -5.34 13.85
N GLU A 19 7.08 -6.10 14.69
CA GLU A 19 8.49 -5.83 15.03
C GLU A 19 9.39 -5.95 13.79
N LYS A 20 9.24 -7.02 13.00
CA LYS A 20 10.00 -7.22 11.76
C LYS A 20 9.67 -6.13 10.74
N THR A 21 8.41 -5.76 10.63
CA THR A 21 7.93 -4.69 9.76
C THR A 21 8.61 -3.36 10.09
N ILE A 22 8.57 -2.92 11.36
CA ILE A 22 9.19 -1.66 11.80
C ILE A 22 10.72 -1.70 11.58
N LYS A 23 11.39 -2.80 11.96
CA LYS A 23 12.84 -2.96 11.75
C LYS A 23 13.23 -2.84 10.27
N SER A 24 12.40 -3.30 9.34
CA SER A 24 12.66 -3.17 7.91
C SER A 24 12.64 -1.71 7.41
N VAL A 25 11.87 -0.85 8.07
CA VAL A 25 11.89 0.60 7.80
C VAL A 25 13.11 1.25 8.42
N LEU A 26 13.46 0.89 9.64
CA LEU A 26 14.64 1.44 10.33
C LEU A 26 15.95 1.12 9.60
N CYS A 27 16.00 0.00 8.85
CA CYS A 27 17.14 -0.43 8.03
C CYS A 27 17.23 0.26 6.65
N GLN A 28 16.36 1.24 6.32
CA GLN A 28 16.40 1.89 5.02
C GLN A 28 17.71 2.70 4.84
N SER A 29 18.32 2.61 3.63
CA SER A 29 19.48 3.41 3.23
C SER A 29 19.17 4.89 3.19
N TYR A 30 17.95 5.25 2.82
CA TYR A 30 17.44 6.62 2.95
C TYR A 30 17.03 6.91 4.39
N THR A 31 17.74 7.79 5.09
CA THR A 31 17.60 8.00 6.54
C THR A 31 16.66 9.14 6.95
N TYR A 32 16.24 9.99 6.01
CA TYR A 32 15.43 11.17 6.30
C TYR A 32 13.92 10.84 6.18
N PHE A 33 13.43 10.14 7.20
CA PHE A 33 12.02 9.73 7.30
C PHE A 33 11.53 9.80 8.75
N GLU A 34 10.21 9.84 8.91
CA GLU A 34 9.46 9.54 10.13
C GLU A 34 8.61 8.29 9.93
N ILE A 35 8.37 7.55 11.01
CA ILE A 35 7.50 6.37 11.01
C ILE A 35 6.26 6.71 11.84
N ILE A 36 5.11 6.73 11.21
CA ILE A 36 3.83 7.02 11.85
C ILE A 36 3.07 5.70 11.99
N ILE A 37 3.03 5.18 13.21
CA ILE A 37 2.36 3.92 13.52
C ILE A 37 1.01 4.25 14.14
N ILE A 38 -0.08 3.76 13.54
CA ILE A 38 -1.42 3.95 14.04
C ILE A 38 -1.98 2.60 14.49
N ASP A 39 -2.05 2.39 15.80
CA ASP A 39 -2.71 1.22 16.37
C ASP A 39 -4.23 1.41 16.33
N ASP A 40 -4.90 0.56 15.56
CA ASP A 40 -6.34 0.58 15.36
C ASP A 40 -7.08 -0.22 16.45
N TRP A 41 -6.73 0.06 17.72
CA TRP A 41 -7.33 -0.58 18.90
C TRP A 41 -7.01 -2.08 18.97
N SER A 42 -5.72 -2.44 18.85
CA SER A 42 -5.27 -3.84 19.02
C SER A 42 -5.60 -4.37 20.40
N THR A 43 -5.98 -5.66 20.44
CA THR A 43 -6.32 -6.41 21.65
C THR A 43 -5.23 -7.43 22.03
N ASP A 44 -4.23 -7.59 21.17
CA ASP A 44 -3.04 -8.43 21.41
C ASP A 44 -1.85 -7.57 21.89
N ASN A 45 -0.64 -8.13 21.91
CA ASN A 45 0.57 -7.44 22.35
C ASN A 45 1.14 -6.43 21.34
N SER A 46 0.45 -6.14 20.22
CA SER A 46 0.96 -5.23 19.19
C SER A 46 1.33 -3.87 19.74
N PHE A 47 0.43 -3.25 20.49
CA PHE A 47 0.66 -1.91 21.03
C PHE A 47 1.87 -1.86 21.97
N LYS A 48 2.04 -2.86 22.84
CA LYS A 48 3.19 -2.97 23.74
C LYS A 48 4.51 -3.05 22.98
N ILE A 49 4.57 -3.86 21.92
CA ILE A 49 5.76 -3.98 21.06
C ILE A 49 6.11 -2.64 20.42
N ILE A 50 5.09 -1.92 19.90
CA ILE A 50 5.27 -0.61 19.28
C ILE A 50 5.81 0.42 20.30
N GLU A 51 5.27 0.44 21.53
CA GLU A 51 5.75 1.33 22.59
C GLU A 51 7.21 1.06 22.95
N GLU A 52 7.62 -0.20 23.03
CA GLU A 52 9.01 -0.56 23.33
C GLU A 52 9.96 -0.10 22.21
N LEU A 53 9.58 -0.29 20.94
CA LEU A 53 10.39 0.15 19.80
C LEU A 53 10.49 1.67 19.70
N SER A 54 9.44 2.41 20.01
CA SER A 54 9.44 3.87 19.94
C SER A 54 10.37 4.53 20.96
N LYS A 55 10.65 3.85 22.08
CA LYS A 55 11.64 4.35 23.07
C LYS A 55 13.08 4.27 22.56
N SER A 56 13.34 3.41 21.57
CA SER A 56 14.68 3.19 21.00
C SER A 56 15.01 4.07 19.78
N ASP A 57 14.00 4.67 19.12
CA ASP A 57 14.20 5.50 17.93
C ASP A 57 13.20 6.65 17.88
N SER A 58 13.68 7.88 17.94
CA SER A 58 12.87 9.11 17.97
C SER A 58 12.11 9.41 16.69
N ARG A 59 12.40 8.70 15.59
CA ARG A 59 11.68 8.82 14.34
C ARG A 59 10.32 8.10 14.37
N ILE A 60 10.07 7.27 15.40
CA ILE A 60 8.81 6.52 15.56
C ILE A 60 7.80 7.38 16.33
N ILE A 61 6.70 7.69 15.68
CA ILE A 61 5.56 8.43 16.22
C ILE A 61 4.38 7.46 16.35
N ILE A 62 3.84 7.33 17.55
CA ILE A 62 2.72 6.41 17.82
C ILE A 62 1.42 7.21 17.97
N TYR A 63 0.38 6.68 17.37
CA TYR A 63 -1.00 7.10 17.61
C TYR A 63 -1.87 5.88 17.85
N ARG A 64 -2.82 5.96 18.78
CA ARG A 64 -3.78 4.88 19.04
C ARG A 64 -5.20 5.38 18.87
N ASN A 65 -5.98 4.71 18.02
CA ASN A 65 -7.40 4.98 17.87
C ASN A 65 -8.17 4.61 19.15
N GLN A 66 -9.26 5.30 19.46
CA GLN A 66 -10.09 5.01 20.63
C GLN A 66 -10.99 3.78 20.44
N LYS A 67 -11.09 3.26 19.21
CA LYS A 67 -11.81 2.05 18.80
C LYS A 67 -11.28 1.59 17.46
N ASN A 68 -11.59 0.36 17.05
CA ASN A 68 -11.27 -0.10 15.70
C ASN A 68 -12.08 0.68 14.65
N LEU A 69 -11.37 1.43 13.80
CA LEU A 69 -11.94 2.26 12.74
C LEU A 69 -11.85 1.61 11.36
N GLY A 70 -11.04 0.56 11.23
CA GLY A 70 -10.68 -0.10 9.97
C GLY A 70 -9.54 0.61 9.24
N VAL A 71 -8.84 -0.14 8.39
CA VAL A 71 -7.56 0.25 7.78
C VAL A 71 -7.63 1.56 6.98
N ALA A 72 -8.71 1.82 6.25
CA ALA A 72 -8.87 3.04 5.46
C ALA A 72 -8.86 4.30 6.34
N LYS A 73 -9.66 4.31 7.40
CA LYS A 73 -9.69 5.43 8.35
C LYS A 73 -8.36 5.56 9.09
N THR A 74 -7.77 4.45 9.48
CA THR A 74 -6.49 4.40 10.17
C THR A 74 -5.37 4.97 9.32
N ARG A 75 -5.32 4.63 8.00
CA ARG A 75 -4.37 5.27 7.07
C ARG A 75 -4.66 6.77 6.91
N ASN A 76 -5.92 7.19 6.87
CA ASN A 76 -6.27 8.61 6.78
C ASN A 76 -5.82 9.41 8.01
N VAL A 77 -5.88 8.83 9.22
CA VAL A 77 -5.29 9.46 10.42
C VAL A 77 -3.81 9.70 10.18
N GLY A 78 -3.06 8.69 9.69
CA GLY A 78 -1.64 8.82 9.37
C GLY A 78 -1.37 9.89 8.31
N ILE A 79 -2.14 9.95 7.23
CA ILE A 79 -2.02 10.98 6.18
C ILE A 79 -2.17 12.39 6.75
N ASN A 80 -3.12 12.59 7.67
CA ASN A 80 -3.39 13.91 8.25
C ASN A 80 -2.23 14.42 9.11
N ILE A 81 -1.59 13.55 9.90
CA ILE A 81 -0.48 13.92 10.78
C ILE A 81 0.89 13.90 10.09
N ALA A 82 0.98 13.33 8.89
CA ALA A 82 2.22 13.24 8.10
C ALA A 82 2.80 14.61 7.79
N LYS A 83 4.13 14.77 8.06
CA LYS A 83 4.91 16.00 7.82
C LYS A 83 5.79 15.89 6.58
N GLY A 84 6.01 14.68 6.07
CA GLY A 84 6.84 14.42 4.90
C GLY A 84 6.26 14.99 3.61
N GLU A 85 7.13 15.33 2.67
CA GLU A 85 6.75 15.70 1.29
C GLU A 85 6.17 14.49 0.54
N PHE A 86 6.64 13.31 0.90
CA PHE A 86 6.14 12.02 0.40
C PHE A 86 5.58 11.17 1.53
N ILE A 87 4.56 10.38 1.21
CA ILE A 87 4.05 9.32 2.06
C ILE A 87 4.31 7.99 1.40
N SER A 88 4.77 7.02 2.20
CA SER A 88 4.79 5.61 1.83
C SER A 88 3.99 4.81 2.84
N PHE A 89 3.20 3.85 2.37
CA PHE A 89 2.45 2.96 3.24
C PHE A 89 3.18 1.64 3.41
N LEU A 90 3.03 1.03 4.58
CA LEU A 90 3.52 -0.32 4.84
C LEU A 90 2.51 -1.05 5.72
N ASP A 91 1.97 -2.16 5.25
CA ASP A 91 1.07 -2.99 6.05
C ASP A 91 1.86 -3.73 7.14
N SER A 92 1.23 -3.96 8.29
CA SER A 92 1.90 -4.43 9.52
C SER A 92 2.46 -5.86 9.48
N ASP A 93 2.32 -6.55 8.36
CA ASP A 93 2.81 -7.90 8.09
C ASP A 93 3.78 -7.99 6.91
N ASP A 94 4.03 -6.87 6.20
CA ASP A 94 4.95 -6.77 5.08
C ASP A 94 6.35 -6.31 5.51
N ILE A 95 7.35 -6.55 4.65
CA ILE A 95 8.76 -6.19 4.90
C ILE A 95 9.32 -5.46 3.70
N TRP A 96 10.08 -4.38 3.94
CA TRP A 96 10.81 -3.66 2.91
C TRP A 96 12.27 -4.11 2.80
N LYS A 97 12.80 -4.11 1.56
CA LYS A 97 14.24 -4.21 1.32
C LYS A 97 14.90 -2.84 1.56
N CYS A 98 16.13 -2.83 2.08
CA CYS A 98 16.79 -1.63 2.60
C CYS A 98 16.90 -0.46 1.61
N SER A 99 16.98 -0.70 0.31
CA SER A 99 17.13 0.35 -0.71
C SER A 99 15.82 0.91 -1.28
N LYS A 100 14.66 0.53 -0.72
CA LYS A 100 13.35 0.85 -1.32
C LYS A 100 13.10 2.35 -1.41
N LEU A 101 13.20 3.07 -0.31
CA LEU A 101 12.88 4.51 -0.28
C LEU A 101 13.82 5.31 -1.17
N GLU A 102 15.12 5.04 -1.11
CA GLU A 102 16.13 5.70 -1.92
C GLU A 102 15.85 5.56 -3.41
N LYS A 103 15.71 4.33 -3.89
CA LYS A 103 15.42 4.03 -5.30
C LYS A 103 14.11 4.66 -5.79
N GLN A 104 13.08 4.66 -4.95
CA GLN A 104 11.79 5.23 -5.34
C GLN A 104 11.84 6.75 -5.44
N LEU A 105 12.50 7.43 -4.50
CA LEU A 105 12.64 8.89 -4.54
C LEU A 105 13.51 9.35 -5.72
N GLU A 106 14.58 8.64 -6.02
CA GLU A 106 15.39 8.89 -7.21
C GLU A 106 14.58 8.70 -8.49
N TYR A 107 13.81 7.62 -8.56
CA TYR A 107 12.99 7.31 -9.74
C TYR A 107 11.86 8.32 -9.94
N ILE A 108 11.20 8.76 -8.86
CA ILE A 108 10.21 9.85 -8.90
C ILE A 108 10.84 11.10 -9.50
N LYS A 109 12.03 11.49 -9.03
CA LYS A 109 12.75 12.67 -9.54
C LYS A 109 13.13 12.51 -11.02
N GLN A 110 13.71 11.38 -11.41
CA GLN A 110 14.13 11.10 -12.79
C GLN A 110 12.95 11.12 -13.76
N LYS A 111 11.80 10.58 -13.36
CA LYS A 111 10.62 10.47 -14.22
C LYS A 111 9.67 11.64 -14.10
N ASN A 112 9.94 12.60 -13.23
CA ASN A 112 9.01 13.67 -12.85
C ASN A 112 7.62 13.09 -12.56
N ALA A 113 7.59 12.10 -11.65
CA ALA A 113 6.38 11.35 -11.32
C ALA A 113 5.76 11.83 -10.00
N ASP A 114 4.49 11.49 -9.80
CA ASP A 114 3.74 11.82 -8.59
C ASP A 114 3.62 10.62 -7.64
N ILE A 115 3.66 9.43 -8.23
CA ILE A 115 3.51 8.13 -7.56
C ILE A 115 4.59 7.20 -8.11
N CYS A 116 5.26 6.47 -7.21
CA CYS A 116 6.16 5.37 -7.58
C CYS A 116 5.77 4.11 -6.82
N TYR A 117 5.70 2.99 -7.50
CA TYR A 117 5.45 1.66 -6.94
C TYR A 117 6.52 0.67 -7.40
N THR A 118 6.62 -0.48 -6.74
CA THR A 118 7.67 -1.46 -7.04
C THR A 118 7.08 -2.86 -7.29
N SER A 119 7.86 -3.72 -7.91
CA SER A 119 7.63 -5.15 -7.84
C SER A 119 7.73 -5.62 -6.39
N TYR A 120 7.15 -6.79 -6.13
CA TYR A 120 7.19 -7.42 -4.81
C TYR A 120 7.25 -8.94 -4.92
N GLU A 121 7.82 -9.56 -3.91
CA GLU A 121 7.76 -11.00 -3.70
C GLU A 121 6.61 -11.32 -2.77
N MET A 122 5.71 -12.18 -3.22
CA MET A 122 4.59 -12.64 -2.39
C MET A 122 4.97 -13.97 -1.77
N ILE A 123 5.03 -14.01 -0.42
CA ILE A 123 5.32 -15.22 0.36
C ILE A 123 4.06 -15.79 1.01
N ASN A 124 4.02 -17.11 1.17
CA ASN A 124 3.00 -17.77 1.97
C ASN A 124 3.36 -17.70 3.47
N ASN A 125 2.37 -17.98 4.35
CA ASN A 125 2.58 -17.96 5.81
C ASN A 125 3.72 -18.88 6.29
N ASN A 126 4.05 -19.93 5.54
CA ASN A 126 5.15 -20.85 5.85
C ASN A 126 6.49 -20.42 5.25
N GLU A 127 6.57 -19.27 4.58
CA GLU A 127 7.79 -18.68 3.97
C GLU A 127 8.55 -19.62 2.97
N THR A 128 7.92 -20.72 2.55
CA THR A 128 8.57 -21.77 1.76
C THR A 128 8.56 -21.50 0.26
N ASN A 129 7.61 -20.70 -0.23
CA ASN A 129 7.49 -20.38 -1.66
C ASN A 129 7.24 -18.89 -1.83
N SER A 130 8.03 -18.26 -2.69
CA SER A 130 7.81 -16.86 -3.09
C SER A 130 7.38 -16.79 -4.56
N VAL A 131 6.47 -15.88 -4.86
CA VAL A 131 6.05 -15.58 -6.22
C VAL A 131 6.35 -14.12 -6.51
N LEU A 132 7.22 -13.87 -7.50
CA LEU A 132 7.54 -12.52 -7.94
C LEU A 132 6.34 -11.91 -8.69
N ARG A 133 5.96 -10.71 -8.30
CA ARG A 133 4.97 -9.86 -8.97
C ARG A 133 5.68 -8.67 -9.58
N VAL A 134 5.86 -8.70 -10.89
CA VAL A 134 6.58 -7.64 -11.61
C VAL A 134 5.66 -6.46 -11.86
N ALA A 135 6.10 -5.29 -11.42
CA ALA A 135 5.41 -4.01 -11.66
C ALA A 135 5.58 -3.57 -13.13
N PRO A 136 4.52 -3.12 -13.82
CA PRO A 136 4.70 -2.44 -15.10
C PRO A 136 5.46 -1.12 -14.89
N LYS A 137 6.27 -0.71 -15.90
CA LYS A 137 7.07 0.54 -15.81
C LYS A 137 6.22 1.79 -15.62
N GLU A 138 5.03 1.80 -16.18
CA GLU A 138 4.04 2.87 -16.04
C GLU A 138 2.64 2.24 -16.04
N ILE A 139 1.69 2.90 -15.43
CA ILE A 139 0.30 2.50 -15.42
C ILE A 139 -0.59 3.74 -15.56
N ASN A 140 -1.63 3.64 -16.37
CA ASN A 140 -2.66 4.65 -16.48
C ASN A 140 -3.99 4.15 -15.92
N TYR A 141 -4.99 5.02 -15.89
CA TYR A 141 -6.32 4.71 -15.37
C TYR A 141 -6.93 3.44 -15.99
N ASN A 142 -6.91 3.32 -17.34
CA ASN A 142 -7.48 2.18 -18.03
C ASN A 142 -6.74 0.87 -17.76
N GLY A 143 -5.42 0.94 -17.61
CA GLY A 143 -4.58 -0.20 -17.22
C GLY A 143 -4.91 -0.66 -15.81
N LEU A 144 -5.02 0.27 -14.87
CA LEU A 144 -5.33 -0.04 -13.48
C LEU A 144 -6.74 -0.63 -13.30
N LEU A 145 -7.73 -0.19 -14.10
CA LEU A 145 -9.06 -0.82 -14.11
C LEU A 145 -9.00 -2.31 -14.46
N LYS A 146 -8.10 -2.74 -15.35
CA LYS A 146 -7.93 -4.15 -15.72
C LYS A 146 -7.26 -4.98 -14.61
N GLU A 147 -6.33 -4.37 -13.88
CA GLU A 147 -5.56 -5.05 -12.84
C GLU A 147 -5.01 -4.05 -11.82
N ASN A 148 -5.24 -4.29 -10.52
CA ASN A 148 -4.59 -3.51 -9.48
C ASN A 148 -3.13 -3.96 -9.33
N VAL A 149 -2.22 -3.17 -9.86
CA VAL A 149 -0.78 -3.41 -9.79
C VAL A 149 -0.07 -2.59 -8.71
N ILE A 150 -0.79 -1.65 -8.08
CA ILE A 150 -0.25 -0.77 -7.04
C ILE A 150 -0.70 -1.29 -5.66
N CYS A 151 0.13 -2.10 -5.03
CA CYS A 151 -0.06 -2.51 -3.63
C CYS A 151 0.35 -1.36 -2.70
N CYS A 152 -0.39 -1.10 -1.62
CA CYS A 152 -0.07 -0.04 -0.66
C CYS A 152 1.37 -0.12 -0.16
N SER A 153 1.84 -1.28 0.27
CA SER A 153 3.20 -1.47 0.80
C SER A 153 4.31 -1.20 -0.21
N THR A 154 3.98 -1.17 -1.52
CA THR A 154 4.95 -0.89 -2.60
C THR A 154 5.01 0.59 -2.97
N ALA A 155 4.05 1.39 -2.57
CA ALA A 155 3.83 2.74 -3.10
C ALA A 155 4.51 3.85 -2.27
N VAL A 156 5.02 4.86 -2.98
CA VAL A 156 5.38 6.19 -2.48
C VAL A 156 4.63 7.21 -3.32
N ALA A 157 4.00 8.20 -2.68
CA ALA A 157 3.26 9.24 -3.37
C ALA A 157 3.44 10.61 -2.70
N LYS A 158 3.26 11.70 -3.43
CA LYS A 158 3.29 13.06 -2.88
C LYS A 158 2.20 13.23 -1.81
N THR A 159 2.56 13.73 -0.66
CA THR A 159 1.64 13.97 0.47
C THR A 159 0.47 14.87 0.09
N SER A 160 0.71 15.90 -0.73
CA SER A 160 -0.34 16.81 -1.19
C SER A 160 -1.47 16.10 -1.92
N LEU A 161 -1.15 15.06 -2.69
CA LEU A 161 -2.16 14.27 -3.41
C LEU A 161 -3.01 13.43 -2.45
N LEU A 162 -2.36 12.77 -1.51
CA LEU A 162 -3.04 11.89 -0.56
C LEU A 162 -3.91 12.68 0.42
N LYS A 163 -3.50 13.89 0.81
CA LYS A 163 -4.33 14.83 1.59
C LYS A 163 -5.54 15.33 0.79
N LYS A 164 -5.36 15.57 -0.51
CA LYS A 164 -6.47 16.00 -1.40
C LYS A 164 -7.44 14.86 -1.72
N TYR A 165 -6.94 13.63 -1.83
CA TYR A 165 -7.70 12.44 -2.21
C TYR A 165 -7.48 11.30 -1.19
N PRO A 166 -8.03 11.41 0.03
CA PRO A 166 -7.86 10.39 1.07
C PRO A 166 -8.60 9.09 0.69
N PHE A 167 -8.27 8.01 1.42
CA PHE A 167 -8.94 6.73 1.27
C PHE A 167 -10.45 6.85 1.53
N GLN A 168 -11.25 6.30 0.63
CA GLN A 168 -12.70 6.20 0.81
C GLN A 168 -13.04 4.97 1.65
N THR A 169 -13.77 5.18 2.74
CA THR A 169 -13.96 4.16 3.78
C THR A 169 -15.10 3.19 3.50
N GLU A 170 -15.95 3.51 2.54
CA GLU A 170 -17.09 2.71 2.11
C GLU A 170 -16.74 1.56 1.16
N PHE A 171 -15.51 1.55 0.61
CA PHE A 171 -15.06 0.52 -0.31
C PHE A 171 -14.12 -0.47 0.36
N PHE A 172 -14.31 -1.76 0.05
CA PHE A 172 -13.44 -2.82 0.54
C PHE A 172 -12.02 -2.77 -0.06
N HIS A 173 -11.90 -2.30 -1.30
CA HIS A 173 -10.63 -2.05 -1.99
C HIS A 173 -10.34 -0.55 -1.98
N GLU A 174 -10.16 0.01 -0.82
CA GLU A 174 -9.95 1.43 -0.58
C GLU A 174 -8.72 2.00 -1.30
N ASP A 175 -7.66 1.20 -1.37
CA ASP A 175 -6.40 1.52 -2.06
C ASP A 175 -6.61 1.63 -3.58
N PHE A 176 -7.28 0.65 -4.15
CA PHE A 176 -7.59 0.64 -5.57
C PHE A 176 -8.44 1.85 -6.00
N VAL A 177 -9.44 2.21 -5.21
CA VAL A 177 -10.28 3.40 -5.46
C VAL A 177 -9.44 4.67 -5.42
N MET A 178 -8.55 4.80 -4.43
CA MET A 178 -7.66 5.96 -4.31
C MET A 178 -6.72 6.06 -5.52
N TRP A 179 -6.06 4.97 -5.91
CA TRP A 179 -5.16 4.96 -7.06
C TRP A 179 -5.89 5.26 -8.37
N LEU A 180 -7.09 4.69 -8.58
CA LEU A 180 -7.93 5.03 -9.75
C LEU A 180 -8.25 6.51 -9.79
N LYS A 181 -8.63 7.11 -8.66
CA LYS A 181 -8.95 8.52 -8.59
C LYS A 181 -7.76 9.41 -8.95
N LEU A 182 -6.57 9.09 -8.46
CA LEU A 182 -5.35 9.81 -8.81
C LEU A 182 -5.03 9.70 -10.30
N LEU A 183 -5.06 8.49 -10.87
CA LEU A 183 -4.78 8.28 -12.29
C LEU A 183 -5.85 8.89 -13.22
N LYS A 184 -7.09 8.99 -12.77
CA LYS A 184 -8.16 9.69 -13.50
C LYS A 184 -7.93 11.20 -13.58
N HIS A 185 -7.22 11.77 -12.61
CA HIS A 185 -6.75 13.16 -12.63
C HIS A 185 -5.36 13.31 -13.26
N GLU A 186 -4.93 12.33 -14.05
CA GLU A 186 -3.70 12.35 -14.86
C GLU A 186 -2.40 12.47 -14.04
N TYR A 187 -2.42 12.20 -12.72
CA TYR A 187 -1.21 12.09 -11.94
C TYR A 187 -0.37 10.91 -12.41
N LYS A 188 0.92 11.15 -12.60
CA LYS A 188 1.84 10.19 -13.20
C LYS A 188 2.30 9.13 -12.19
N ALA A 189 2.03 7.86 -12.51
CA ALA A 189 2.48 6.71 -11.73
C ALA A 189 3.50 5.87 -12.50
N VAL A 190 4.65 5.60 -11.86
CA VAL A 190 5.77 4.84 -12.44
C VAL A 190 6.13 3.65 -11.58
N GLY A 191 6.58 2.56 -12.20
CA GLY A 191 6.92 1.32 -11.52
C GLY A 191 8.38 0.91 -11.67
N ILE A 192 9.01 0.55 -10.56
CA ILE A 192 10.34 -0.07 -10.51
C ILE A 192 10.15 -1.59 -10.62
N GLN A 193 10.77 -2.21 -11.62
CA GLN A 193 10.63 -3.65 -11.87
C GLN A 193 11.46 -4.52 -10.91
N GLU A 194 12.21 -3.92 -10.00
CA GLU A 194 12.92 -4.61 -8.94
C GLU A 194 11.96 -4.91 -7.77
N SER A 195 12.06 -6.11 -7.20
CA SER A 195 11.32 -6.48 -5.99
C SER A 195 11.96 -5.81 -4.77
N LEU A 196 11.26 -4.83 -4.21
CA LEU A 196 11.71 -4.07 -3.03
C LEU A 196 10.80 -4.28 -1.80
N VAL A 197 9.81 -5.17 -1.92
CA VAL A 197 8.86 -5.51 -0.85
C VAL A 197 8.67 -7.02 -0.81
N ILE A 198 8.62 -7.57 0.39
CA ILE A 198 8.16 -8.92 0.68
C ILE A 198 6.74 -8.79 1.21
N TYR A 199 5.77 -9.24 0.43
CA TYR A 199 4.35 -9.20 0.72
C TYR A 199 3.87 -10.52 1.30
N ARG A 200 3.23 -10.50 2.47
CA ARG A 200 2.69 -11.71 3.11
C ARG A 200 1.27 -12.01 2.64
N LYS A 201 1.09 -13.20 2.04
CA LYS A 201 -0.23 -13.67 1.61
C LYS A 201 -1.07 -14.11 2.82
N GLY A 202 -2.31 -13.67 2.90
CA GLY A 202 -3.22 -14.09 3.99
C GLY A 202 -4.18 -13.00 4.45
N GLY A 203 -4.09 -11.80 3.86
CA GLY A 203 -4.96 -10.67 4.19
C GLY A 203 -6.40 -10.81 3.70
N ARG A 204 -7.15 -9.72 3.84
CA ARG A 204 -8.59 -9.58 3.51
C ARG A 204 -8.99 -10.00 2.08
N SER A 205 -8.06 -10.00 1.13
CA SER A 205 -8.30 -10.28 -0.29
C SER A 205 -8.18 -11.76 -0.70
N SER A 206 -8.07 -12.68 0.24
CA SER A 206 -7.93 -14.13 -0.05
C SER A 206 -9.18 -14.76 -0.67
N ASP A 207 -10.38 -14.23 -0.37
CA ASP A 207 -11.65 -14.68 -0.94
C ASP A 207 -11.88 -14.07 -2.33
N LYS A 208 -11.73 -14.90 -3.37
CA LYS A 208 -11.80 -14.49 -4.78
C LYS A 208 -13.20 -14.01 -5.20
N LEU A 209 -14.27 -14.68 -4.71
CA LEU A 209 -15.65 -14.28 -5.02
C LEU A 209 -15.99 -12.93 -4.42
N LYS A 210 -15.60 -12.74 -3.16
CA LYS A 210 -15.74 -11.45 -2.48
C LYS A 210 -14.93 -10.37 -3.19
N ALA A 211 -13.72 -10.66 -3.66
CA ALA A 211 -12.90 -9.74 -4.41
C ALA A 211 -13.57 -9.32 -5.73
N CYS A 212 -14.11 -10.26 -6.52
CA CYS A 212 -14.87 -9.96 -7.74
C CYS A 212 -16.10 -9.08 -7.48
N ARG A 213 -16.89 -9.41 -6.45
CA ARG A 213 -18.07 -8.60 -6.06
C ARG A 213 -17.68 -7.17 -5.68
N ASN A 214 -16.63 -7.03 -4.87
CA ASN A 214 -16.15 -5.71 -4.45
C ASN A 214 -15.56 -4.93 -5.64
N ARG A 215 -14.90 -5.59 -6.58
CA ARG A 215 -14.43 -4.97 -7.82
C ARG A 215 -15.60 -4.43 -8.65
N TRP A 216 -16.66 -5.21 -8.80
CA TRP A 216 -17.89 -4.77 -9.45
C TRP A 216 -18.48 -3.52 -8.78
N ILE A 217 -18.52 -3.49 -7.45
CA ILE A 217 -19.01 -2.34 -6.68
C ILE A 217 -18.17 -1.08 -6.99
N VAL A 218 -16.85 -1.20 -7.08
CA VAL A 218 -15.97 -0.08 -7.46
C VAL A 218 -16.30 0.42 -8.85
N TYR A 219 -16.41 -0.45 -9.85
CA TYR A 219 -16.73 -0.05 -11.22
C TYR A 219 -18.08 0.67 -11.32
N ARG A 220 -19.10 0.18 -10.60
CA ARG A 220 -20.46 0.73 -10.69
C ARG A 220 -20.69 1.94 -9.79
N LYS A 221 -20.18 1.95 -8.57
CA LYS A 221 -20.46 2.99 -7.57
C LYS A 221 -19.38 4.07 -7.52
N SER A 222 -18.10 3.70 -7.51
CA SER A 222 -17.01 4.67 -7.48
C SER A 222 -16.79 5.29 -8.86
N GLU A 223 -16.53 4.46 -9.86
CA GLU A 223 -16.14 4.93 -11.21
C GLU A 223 -17.32 5.28 -12.11
N LYS A 224 -18.54 4.85 -11.75
CA LYS A 224 -19.80 5.09 -12.50
C LYS A 224 -19.71 4.62 -13.96
N LEU A 225 -18.96 3.54 -14.21
CA LEU A 225 -18.82 2.97 -15.56
C LEU A 225 -20.16 2.44 -16.06
N SER A 226 -20.38 2.46 -17.39
CA SER A 226 -21.52 1.80 -17.99
C SER A 226 -21.52 0.28 -17.70
N LEU A 227 -22.65 -0.37 -17.87
CA LEU A 227 -22.76 -1.83 -17.64
C LEU A 227 -21.78 -2.61 -18.53
N ILE A 228 -21.71 -2.25 -19.81
CA ILE A 228 -20.82 -2.90 -20.80
C ILE A 228 -19.35 -2.76 -20.38
N LEU A 229 -18.90 -1.55 -20.03
CA LEU A 229 -17.53 -1.32 -19.59
C LEU A 229 -17.22 -2.04 -18.26
N SER A 230 -18.18 -2.09 -17.34
CA SER A 230 -18.02 -2.80 -16.07
C SER A 230 -17.80 -4.30 -16.29
N ILE A 231 -18.58 -4.91 -17.18
CA ILE A 231 -18.43 -6.32 -17.58
C ILE A 231 -17.06 -6.53 -18.27
N TYR A 232 -16.71 -5.68 -19.22
CA TYR A 232 -15.41 -5.74 -19.91
C TYR A 232 -14.23 -5.75 -18.93
N TYR A 233 -14.19 -4.82 -17.98
CA TYR A 233 -13.11 -4.73 -17.01
C TYR A 233 -13.14 -5.88 -15.99
N LEU A 234 -14.32 -6.39 -15.62
CA LEU A 234 -14.44 -7.54 -14.74
C LEU A 234 -13.91 -8.83 -15.39
N ILE A 235 -14.20 -9.03 -16.68
CA ILE A 235 -13.64 -10.15 -17.46
C ILE A 235 -12.10 -10.04 -17.50
N ASN A 236 -11.55 -8.86 -17.82
CA ASN A 236 -10.10 -8.67 -17.83
C ASN A 236 -9.47 -8.96 -16.45
N TYR A 237 -10.09 -8.48 -15.37
CA TYR A 237 -9.64 -8.74 -14.01
C TYR A 237 -9.61 -10.23 -13.68
N THR A 238 -10.66 -10.97 -14.05
CA THR A 238 -10.73 -12.42 -13.81
C THR A 238 -9.72 -13.19 -14.66
N LEU A 239 -9.55 -12.86 -15.93
CA LEU A 239 -8.55 -13.47 -16.81
C LEU A 239 -7.12 -13.23 -16.32
N ASN A 240 -6.79 -11.99 -15.92
CA ASN A 240 -5.49 -11.68 -15.33
C ASN A 240 -5.28 -12.42 -14.01
N GLY A 241 -6.33 -12.55 -13.20
CA GLY A 241 -6.31 -13.35 -11.98
C GLY A 241 -5.99 -14.82 -12.25
N VAL A 242 -6.63 -15.43 -13.26
CA VAL A 242 -6.37 -16.83 -13.65
C VAL A 242 -4.93 -17.00 -14.15
N LYS A 243 -4.46 -16.11 -15.04
CA LYS A 243 -3.06 -16.14 -15.51
C LYS A 243 -2.05 -16.14 -14.38
N LYS A 244 -2.28 -15.32 -13.35
CA LYS A 244 -1.42 -15.24 -12.16
C LYS A 244 -1.32 -16.53 -11.34
N TYR A 245 -2.33 -17.39 -11.40
CA TYR A 245 -2.39 -18.59 -10.57
C TYR A 245 -2.01 -19.86 -11.31
N TYR A 246 -2.15 -19.90 -12.65
CA TYR A 246 -1.95 -21.12 -13.45
C TYR A 246 -0.73 -21.07 -14.36
N PHE A 247 -0.15 -19.89 -14.62
CA PHE A 247 0.96 -19.72 -15.57
C PHE A 247 2.20 -19.02 -14.98
N CYS A 248 2.29 -18.93 -13.64
CA CYS A 248 3.46 -18.40 -12.93
C CYS A 248 3.94 -19.40 -11.88
#